data_1adbef6efcfc4352670ee7193d623e8b
#
_entry.id   1adbef6efcfc4352670ee7193d623e8b
#
_cell.length_a   1.000
_cell.length_b   1.000
_cell.length_c   1.000
_cell.angle_alpha   90.00
_cell.angle_beta   90.00
_cell.angle_gamma   90.00
#
_symmetry.space_group_name_H-M   'P 1'
#
loop_
_entity.id
_entity.type
_entity.pdbx_description
1 polymer ?
#
loop_
_entity_poly.entity_id
_entity_poly.type
_entity_poly.pdbx_seq_one_letter_code
_entity_poly.pdbx_strand_id
1 'polypeptide(L)'
;KRVDQMEKSDLANMRLHNIGFVFQAYNLIPVLTAQENVEMVMQMQGVHKHERKEKSYAILKEVGLEGLETRKPPELSGGQQQRVAVARAIVARPSIVLADEPTANLDSVTANNLLDLMLQMNEEHGTTFVISTHDPMIMQRAKRLVKLHDGCVVSNTAQNGGIG
;
A
#
# COMPACT_ATOMS: atom_id res chain seq x y z
N LYS A 1 -2.65 23.04 4.08
CA LYS A 1 -3.89 23.45 3.37
C LYS A 1 -5.00 22.47 3.76
N ARG A 2 -6.23 22.95 3.97
CA ARG A 2 -7.40 22.10 4.23
C ARG A 2 -7.85 21.46 2.91
N VAL A 3 -8.06 20.13 2.92
CA VAL A 3 -8.39 19.35 1.73
C VAL A 3 -9.75 19.72 1.14
N ASP A 4 -10.70 20.11 2.00
CA ASP A 4 -12.05 20.55 1.62
C ASP A 4 -12.11 21.92 0.91
N GLN A 5 -10.98 22.63 0.86
CA GLN A 5 -10.83 23.95 0.22
C GLN A 5 -9.90 23.94 -1.00
N MET A 6 -9.51 22.76 -1.45
CA MET A 6 -8.60 22.61 -2.57
C MET A 6 -9.38 22.49 -3.90
N GLU A 7 -8.84 23.07 -4.95
CA GLU A 7 -9.30 22.87 -6.34
C GLU A 7 -9.14 21.40 -6.76
N LYS A 8 -9.97 20.92 -7.69
CA LYS A 8 -9.94 19.52 -8.15
C LYS A 8 -8.56 19.11 -8.70
N SER A 9 -7.88 20.01 -9.40
CA SER A 9 -6.53 19.82 -9.94
C SER A 9 -5.49 19.65 -8.81
N ASP A 10 -5.55 20.52 -7.79
CA ASP A 10 -4.68 20.45 -6.61
C ASP A 10 -4.89 19.16 -5.82
N LEU A 11 -6.17 18.74 -5.67
CA LEU A 11 -6.52 17.48 -5.03
C LEU A 11 -5.96 16.26 -5.79
N ALA A 12 -6.04 16.28 -7.12
CA ALA A 12 -5.48 15.20 -7.95
C ALA A 12 -3.96 15.14 -7.81
N ASN A 13 -3.30 16.29 -7.87
CA ASN A 13 -1.85 16.40 -7.70
C ASN A 13 -1.40 15.98 -6.28
N MET A 14 -2.11 16.44 -5.26
CA MET A 14 -1.86 16.04 -3.87
C MET A 14 -1.99 14.54 -3.68
N ARG A 15 -3.05 13.91 -4.21
CA ARG A 15 -3.23 12.45 -4.17
C ARG A 15 -2.10 11.72 -4.87
N LEU A 16 -1.73 12.16 -6.08
CA LEU A 16 -0.68 11.54 -6.88
C LEU A 16 0.68 11.52 -6.16
N HIS A 17 1.01 12.56 -5.39
CA HIS A 17 2.33 12.70 -4.79
C HIS A 17 2.40 12.28 -3.30
N ASN A 18 1.26 12.27 -2.60
CA ASN A 18 1.30 12.09 -1.15
C ASN A 18 0.51 10.87 -0.63
N ILE A 19 -0.33 10.25 -1.47
CA ILE A 19 -1.20 9.16 -1.04
C ILE A 19 -0.97 7.92 -1.92
N GLY A 20 -0.56 6.81 -1.28
CA GLY A 20 -0.61 5.48 -1.87
C GLY A 20 -1.94 4.80 -1.59
N PHE A 21 -2.33 3.84 -2.44
CA PHE A 21 -3.56 3.06 -2.28
C PHE A 21 -3.27 1.58 -2.42
N VAL A 22 -3.77 0.78 -1.47
CA VAL A 22 -3.80 -0.68 -1.51
C VAL A 22 -5.26 -1.12 -1.40
N PHE A 23 -5.74 -1.92 -2.35
CA PHE A 23 -7.13 -2.35 -2.43
C PHE A 23 -7.27 -3.84 -2.15
N GLN A 24 -8.42 -4.27 -1.65
CA GLN A 24 -8.77 -5.67 -1.45
C GLN A 24 -8.64 -6.51 -2.74
N ALA A 25 -9.07 -5.98 -3.89
CA ALA A 25 -9.01 -6.65 -5.18
C ALA A 25 -7.69 -6.42 -5.95
N TYR A 26 -6.62 -6.00 -5.28
CA TYR A 26 -5.28 -5.67 -5.81
C TYR A 26 -5.28 -4.53 -6.84
N ASN A 27 -6.26 -4.46 -7.72
CA ASN A 27 -6.40 -3.47 -8.81
C ASN A 27 -5.11 -3.30 -9.64
N LEU A 28 -4.48 -4.43 -9.96
CA LEU A 28 -3.36 -4.49 -10.91
C LEU A 28 -3.89 -4.50 -12.34
N ILE A 29 -3.14 -3.87 -13.23
CA ILE A 29 -3.45 -3.86 -14.66
C ILE A 29 -2.96 -5.20 -15.25
N PRO A 30 -3.86 -6.09 -15.71
CA PRO A 30 -3.52 -7.48 -16.00
C PRO A 30 -2.60 -7.67 -17.21
N VAL A 31 -2.55 -6.68 -18.11
CA VAL A 31 -1.68 -6.72 -19.31
C VAL A 31 -0.27 -6.21 -19.03
N LEU A 32 -0.05 -5.51 -17.92
CA LEU A 32 1.24 -5.01 -17.47
C LEU A 32 1.94 -6.04 -16.58
N THR A 33 3.27 -6.08 -16.63
CA THR A 33 4.09 -6.85 -15.71
C THR A 33 4.03 -6.30 -14.27
N ALA A 34 4.57 -7.05 -13.31
CA ALA A 34 4.69 -6.57 -11.92
C ALA A 34 5.46 -5.25 -11.86
N GLN A 35 6.59 -5.17 -12.56
CA GLN A 35 7.42 -3.97 -12.62
C GLN A 35 6.67 -2.79 -13.25
N GLU A 36 6.00 -2.99 -14.38
CA GLU A 36 5.24 -1.94 -15.07
C GLU A 36 4.05 -1.43 -14.22
N ASN A 37 3.38 -2.31 -13.46
CA ASN A 37 2.35 -1.92 -12.50
C ASN A 37 2.91 -0.98 -11.41
N VAL A 38 4.11 -1.27 -10.91
CA VAL A 38 4.79 -0.44 -9.90
C VAL A 38 5.26 0.88 -10.52
N GLU A 39 5.81 0.87 -11.73
CA GLU A 39 6.30 2.06 -12.43
C GLU A 39 5.22 3.09 -12.73
N MET A 40 3.96 2.67 -12.87
CA MET A 40 2.86 3.49 -13.39
C MET A 40 2.65 4.79 -12.59
N VAL A 41 2.71 4.74 -11.25
CA VAL A 41 2.55 5.93 -10.40
C VAL A 41 3.66 6.94 -10.67
N MET A 42 4.91 6.48 -10.72
CA MET A 42 6.07 7.33 -11.00
C MET A 42 6.04 7.90 -12.42
N GLN A 43 5.48 7.15 -13.38
CA GLN A 43 5.28 7.64 -14.75
C GLN A 43 4.30 8.81 -14.76
N MET A 44 3.20 8.73 -14.03
CA MET A 44 2.24 9.83 -13.90
C MET A 44 2.84 11.05 -13.18
N GLN A 45 3.82 10.84 -12.30
CA GLN A 45 4.59 11.90 -11.64
C GLN A 45 5.68 12.53 -12.55
N GLY A 46 5.88 12.01 -13.77
CA GLY A 46 6.89 12.52 -14.71
C GLY A 46 8.31 12.03 -14.41
N VAL A 47 8.51 11.02 -13.59
CA VAL A 47 9.83 10.46 -13.29
C VAL A 47 10.42 9.80 -14.54
N HIS A 48 11.73 10.03 -14.78
CA HIS A 48 12.40 9.52 -15.97
C HIS A 48 12.45 7.97 -16.00
N LYS A 49 12.36 7.38 -17.19
CA LYS A 49 12.23 5.92 -17.41
C LYS A 49 13.31 5.10 -16.70
N HIS A 50 14.57 5.53 -16.77
CA HIS A 50 15.69 4.82 -16.14
C HIS A 50 15.51 4.75 -14.60
N GLU A 51 15.23 5.88 -13.99
CA GLU A 51 14.99 6.01 -12.54
C GLU A 51 13.77 5.19 -12.09
N ARG A 52 12.67 5.18 -12.88
CA ARG A 52 11.50 4.35 -12.58
C ARG A 52 11.86 2.87 -12.52
N LYS A 53 12.65 2.39 -13.50
CA LYS A 53 13.08 0.99 -13.56
C LYS A 53 13.93 0.60 -12.36
N GLU A 54 14.88 1.44 -11.98
CA GLU A 54 15.73 1.19 -10.81
C GLU A 54 14.92 1.14 -9.52
N LYS A 55 14.04 2.13 -9.30
CA LYS A 55 13.19 2.20 -8.12
C LYS A 55 12.18 1.07 -8.05
N SER A 56 11.55 0.70 -9.18
CA SER A 56 10.57 -0.39 -9.21
C SER A 56 11.24 -1.75 -8.98
N TYR A 57 12.43 -1.97 -9.52
CA TYR A 57 13.21 -3.18 -9.24
C TYR A 57 13.58 -3.27 -7.76
N ALA A 58 14.12 -2.19 -7.18
CA ALA A 58 14.52 -2.16 -5.78
C ALA A 58 13.34 -2.46 -4.84
N ILE A 59 12.19 -1.82 -5.04
CA ILE A 59 11.02 -2.04 -4.18
C ILE A 59 10.42 -3.44 -4.36
N LEU A 60 10.42 -4.01 -5.59
CA LEU A 60 9.96 -5.38 -5.81
C LEU A 60 10.84 -6.39 -5.08
N LYS A 61 12.16 -6.19 -5.08
CA LYS A 61 13.09 -7.00 -4.30
C LYS A 61 12.81 -6.88 -2.80
N GLU A 62 12.60 -5.67 -2.30
CA GLU A 62 12.30 -5.38 -0.90
C GLU A 62 11.01 -6.07 -0.42
N VAL A 63 9.96 -6.10 -1.25
CA VAL A 63 8.72 -6.83 -0.93
C VAL A 63 8.82 -8.35 -1.21
N GLY A 64 10.01 -8.88 -1.50
CA GLY A 64 10.25 -10.32 -1.70
C GLY A 64 9.76 -10.87 -3.03
N LEU A 65 9.77 -10.06 -4.09
CA LEU A 65 9.36 -10.44 -5.46
C LEU A 65 10.53 -10.40 -6.46
N GLU A 66 11.79 -10.52 -5.98
CA GLU A 66 12.96 -10.62 -6.83
C GLU A 66 12.84 -11.81 -7.80
N GLY A 67 13.07 -11.57 -9.11
CA GLY A 67 12.93 -12.55 -10.18
C GLY A 67 11.49 -12.69 -10.74
N LEU A 68 10.53 -11.93 -10.21
CA LEU A 68 9.13 -11.93 -10.69
C LEU A 68 8.74 -10.64 -11.42
N GLU A 69 9.69 -9.75 -11.69
CA GLU A 69 9.46 -8.41 -12.23
C GLU A 69 8.71 -8.42 -13.56
N THR A 70 9.00 -9.44 -14.40
CA THR A 70 8.42 -9.60 -15.75
C THR A 70 7.13 -10.39 -15.77
N ARG A 71 6.72 -10.98 -14.63
CA ARG A 71 5.45 -11.72 -14.53
C ARG A 71 4.26 -10.77 -14.57
N LYS A 72 3.20 -11.23 -15.22
CA LYS A 72 1.91 -10.52 -15.23
C LYS A 72 1.03 -10.98 -14.08
N PRO A 73 0.05 -10.18 -13.63
CA PRO A 73 -0.82 -10.54 -12.52
C PRO A 73 -1.44 -11.95 -12.59
N PRO A 74 -1.93 -12.46 -13.76
CA PRO A 74 -2.45 -13.82 -13.82
C PRO A 74 -1.41 -14.93 -13.57
N GLU A 75 -0.12 -14.63 -13.65
CA GLU A 75 0.99 -15.57 -13.41
C GLU A 75 1.50 -15.52 -11.95
N LEU A 76 0.89 -14.68 -11.10
CA LEU A 76 1.25 -14.46 -9.71
C LEU A 76 0.18 -15.01 -8.77
N SER A 77 0.59 -15.57 -7.62
CA SER A 77 -0.35 -15.92 -6.56
C SER A 77 -1.04 -14.66 -5.97
N GLY A 78 -2.17 -14.84 -5.27
CA GLY A 78 -2.88 -13.73 -4.63
C GLY A 78 -1.98 -12.91 -3.69
N GLY A 79 -1.18 -13.58 -2.86
CA GLY A 79 -0.21 -12.90 -1.98
C GLY A 79 0.89 -12.16 -2.73
N GLN A 80 1.37 -12.70 -3.86
CA GLN A 80 2.32 -12.00 -4.74
C GLN A 80 1.68 -10.78 -5.39
N GLN A 81 0.44 -10.89 -5.89
CA GLN A 81 -0.29 -9.75 -6.44
C GLN A 81 -0.48 -8.64 -5.41
N GLN A 82 -0.81 -9.00 -4.16
CA GLN A 82 -0.95 -8.02 -3.08
C GLN A 82 0.38 -7.34 -2.75
N ARG A 83 1.49 -8.07 -2.74
CA ARG A 83 2.83 -7.47 -2.58
C ARG A 83 3.18 -6.51 -3.73
N VAL A 84 2.79 -6.80 -4.97
CA VAL A 84 2.92 -5.84 -6.09
C VAL A 84 2.07 -4.60 -5.83
N ALA A 85 0.84 -4.75 -5.32
CA ALA A 85 -0.03 -3.62 -5.00
C ALA A 85 0.55 -2.74 -3.87
N VAL A 86 1.15 -3.35 -2.84
CA VAL A 86 1.89 -2.63 -1.78
C VAL A 86 3.11 -1.91 -2.36
N ALA A 87 3.95 -2.59 -3.16
CA ALA A 87 5.11 -1.99 -3.82
C ALA A 87 4.70 -0.77 -4.67
N ARG A 88 3.63 -0.88 -5.46
CA ARG A 88 3.07 0.23 -6.25
C ARG A 88 2.64 1.40 -5.38
N ALA A 89 2.06 1.13 -4.21
CA ALA A 89 1.60 2.17 -3.31
C ALA A 89 2.73 2.96 -2.67
N ILE A 90 3.89 2.32 -2.38
CA ILE A 90 4.98 2.93 -1.62
C ILE A 90 6.19 3.40 -2.47
N VAL A 91 6.32 2.94 -3.72
CA VAL A 91 7.49 3.24 -4.58
C VAL A 91 7.74 4.74 -4.77
N ALA A 92 6.69 5.54 -4.79
CA ALA A 92 6.74 7.00 -4.90
C ALA A 92 7.00 7.71 -3.55
N ARG A 93 7.24 6.96 -2.47
CA ARG A 93 7.44 7.45 -1.11
C ARG A 93 6.34 8.41 -0.63
N PRO A 94 5.07 7.98 -0.64
CA PRO A 94 3.98 8.82 -0.16
C PRO A 94 4.07 9.02 1.35
N SER A 95 3.48 10.11 1.84
CA SER A 95 3.38 10.37 3.29
C SER A 95 2.41 9.41 3.98
N ILE A 96 1.39 8.94 3.25
CA ILE A 96 0.33 8.07 3.77
C ILE A 96 -0.09 7.01 2.74
N VAL A 97 -0.34 5.80 3.19
CA VAL A 97 -0.96 4.73 2.40
C VAL A 97 -2.31 4.39 3.00
N LEU A 98 -3.35 4.45 2.17
CA LEU A 98 -4.70 4.00 2.52
C LEU A 98 -4.87 2.56 2.02
N ALA A 99 -5.09 1.63 2.93
CA ALA A 99 -5.27 0.21 2.63
C ALA A 99 -6.68 -0.24 3.02
N ASP A 100 -7.43 -0.69 2.04
CA ASP A 100 -8.80 -1.18 2.22
C ASP A 100 -8.81 -2.70 2.20
N GLU A 101 -9.08 -3.33 3.36
CA GLU A 101 -9.11 -4.79 3.59
C GLU A 101 -7.93 -5.52 2.91
N PRO A 102 -6.66 -5.14 3.17
CA PRO A 102 -5.51 -5.59 2.39
C PRO A 102 -5.23 -7.10 2.50
N THR A 103 -5.82 -7.79 3.48
CA THR A 103 -5.61 -9.22 3.74
C THR A 103 -6.82 -10.09 3.45
N ALA A 104 -7.97 -9.51 3.07
CA ALA A 104 -9.24 -10.24 2.99
C ALA A 104 -9.25 -11.43 2.01
N ASN A 105 -8.40 -11.42 0.98
CA ASN A 105 -8.30 -12.48 -0.03
C ASN A 105 -7.08 -13.41 0.20
N LEU A 106 -6.48 -13.40 1.38
CA LEU A 106 -5.28 -14.14 1.71
C LEU A 106 -5.56 -15.17 2.81
N ASP A 107 -4.84 -16.29 2.76
CA ASP A 107 -4.78 -17.20 3.90
C ASP A 107 -4.04 -16.55 5.09
N SER A 108 -4.25 -17.10 6.28
CA SER A 108 -3.75 -16.50 7.54
C SER A 108 -2.22 -16.33 7.57
N VAL A 109 -1.46 -17.24 6.96
CA VAL A 109 0.01 -17.17 6.93
C VAL A 109 0.45 -16.05 6.01
N THR A 110 -0.12 -15.99 4.81
CA THR A 110 0.17 -14.95 3.81
C THR A 110 -0.27 -13.56 4.32
N ALA A 111 -1.41 -13.49 5.01
CA ALA A 111 -1.91 -12.27 5.63
C ALA A 111 -0.94 -11.73 6.71
N ASN A 112 -0.47 -12.60 7.61
CA ASN A 112 0.53 -12.23 8.62
C ASN A 112 1.82 -11.70 7.99
N ASN A 113 2.36 -12.43 7.00
CA ASN A 113 3.58 -12.02 6.28
C ASN A 113 3.42 -10.67 5.56
N LEU A 114 2.21 -10.37 5.06
CA LEU A 114 1.92 -9.08 4.44
C LEU A 114 1.89 -7.95 5.48
N LEU A 115 1.30 -8.19 6.65
CA LEU A 115 1.28 -7.21 7.74
C LEU A 115 2.69 -6.93 8.28
N ASP A 116 3.52 -7.96 8.44
CA ASP A 116 4.93 -7.81 8.84
C ASP A 116 5.68 -6.95 7.81
N LEU A 117 5.47 -7.20 6.51
CA LEU A 117 6.02 -6.40 5.44
C LEU A 117 5.56 -4.93 5.52
N MET A 118 4.26 -4.67 5.75
CA MET A 118 3.75 -3.29 5.85
C MET A 118 4.30 -2.56 7.08
N LEU A 119 4.53 -3.26 8.19
CA LEU A 119 5.19 -2.70 9.38
C LEU A 119 6.65 -2.35 9.08
N GLN A 120 7.39 -3.26 8.44
CA GLN A 120 8.76 -3.01 8.00
C GLN A 120 8.83 -1.76 7.10
N MET A 121 7.94 -1.66 6.11
CA MET A 121 7.86 -0.48 5.23
C MET A 121 7.55 0.82 5.99
N ASN A 122 6.70 0.75 7.03
CA ASN A 122 6.45 1.90 7.91
C ASN A 122 7.71 2.36 8.63
N GLU A 123 8.51 1.42 9.13
CA GLU A 123 9.74 1.73 9.87
C GLU A 123 10.86 2.23 8.96
N GLU A 124 11.07 1.58 7.81
CA GLU A 124 12.17 1.90 6.89
C GLU A 124 11.91 3.18 6.07
N HIS A 125 10.67 3.40 5.63
CA HIS A 125 10.31 4.53 4.78
C HIS A 125 9.61 5.67 5.50
N GLY A 126 9.20 5.49 6.76
CA GLY A 126 8.44 6.49 7.52
C GLY A 126 7.03 6.74 6.99
N THR A 127 6.52 5.86 6.09
CA THR A 127 5.19 5.98 5.50
C THR A 127 4.12 5.55 6.51
N THR A 128 3.12 6.39 6.75
CA THR A 128 1.99 6.05 7.62
C THR A 128 0.98 5.17 6.88
N PHE A 129 0.64 4.00 7.43
CA PHE A 129 -0.45 3.16 6.92
C PHE A 129 -1.75 3.44 7.69
N VAL A 130 -2.83 3.70 6.96
CA VAL A 130 -4.21 3.74 7.49
C VAL A 130 -4.96 2.58 6.87
N ILE A 131 -5.35 1.61 7.69
CA ILE A 131 -5.96 0.36 7.24
C ILE A 131 -7.42 0.36 7.68
N SER A 132 -8.36 0.23 6.73
CA SER A 132 -9.74 -0.12 7.03
C SER A 132 -9.85 -1.64 7.08
N THR A 133 -10.38 -2.18 8.16
CA THR A 133 -10.52 -3.62 8.34
C THR A 133 -11.54 -3.98 9.41
N HIS A 134 -12.10 -5.18 9.29
CA HIS A 134 -12.88 -5.85 10.32
C HIS A 134 -12.12 -7.03 10.95
N ASP A 135 -10.87 -7.29 10.53
CA ASP A 135 -10.05 -8.39 11.02
C ASP A 135 -9.43 -8.04 12.42
N PRO A 136 -9.77 -8.81 13.48
CA PRO A 136 -9.23 -8.60 14.81
C PRO A 136 -7.69 -8.72 14.87
N MET A 137 -7.08 -9.53 14.00
CA MET A 137 -5.63 -9.70 13.95
C MET A 137 -4.93 -8.40 13.54
N ILE A 138 -5.46 -7.70 12.53
CA ILE A 138 -4.94 -6.39 12.10
C ILE A 138 -5.17 -5.35 13.20
N MET A 139 -6.37 -5.34 13.80
CA MET A 139 -6.71 -4.41 14.87
C MET A 139 -5.74 -4.52 16.06
N GLN A 140 -5.31 -5.73 16.43
CA GLN A 140 -4.36 -5.95 17.53
C GLN A 140 -2.95 -5.44 17.25
N ARG A 141 -2.54 -5.40 15.97
CA ARG A 141 -1.21 -4.93 15.54
C ARG A 141 -1.14 -3.42 15.29
N ALA A 142 -2.27 -2.75 15.26
CA ALA A 142 -2.32 -1.32 14.99
C ALA A 142 -1.79 -0.50 16.18
N LYS A 143 -0.90 0.47 15.94
CA LYS A 143 -0.44 1.44 16.96
C LYS A 143 -1.59 2.36 17.46
N ARG A 144 -2.60 2.55 16.63
CA ARG A 144 -3.78 3.36 16.93
C ARG A 144 -5.02 2.73 16.31
N LEU A 145 -6.06 2.54 17.10
CA LEU A 145 -7.34 1.97 16.65
C LEU A 145 -8.43 3.02 16.73
N VAL A 146 -9.07 3.27 15.59
CA VAL A 146 -10.27 4.13 15.49
C VAL A 146 -11.44 3.23 15.11
N LYS A 147 -12.43 3.12 16.00
CA LYS A 147 -13.67 2.37 15.73
C LYS A 147 -14.76 3.28 15.19
N LEU A 148 -15.39 2.83 14.12
CA LEU A 148 -16.53 3.48 13.48
C LEU A 148 -17.80 2.64 13.69
N HIS A 149 -18.91 3.29 13.94
CA HIS A 149 -20.25 2.69 13.94
C HIS A 149 -21.23 3.68 13.30
N ASP A 150 -21.95 3.24 12.29
CA ASP A 150 -22.92 4.06 11.53
C ASP A 150 -22.31 5.41 11.06
N GLY A 151 -21.08 5.37 10.54
CA GLY A 151 -20.37 6.54 10.05
C GLY A 151 -19.82 7.49 11.12
N CYS A 152 -20.02 7.17 12.40
CA CYS A 152 -19.54 7.96 13.54
C CYS A 152 -18.35 7.32 14.24
N VAL A 153 -17.38 8.12 14.69
CA VAL A 153 -16.27 7.64 15.52
C VAL A 153 -16.78 7.36 16.92
N VAL A 154 -16.75 6.11 17.36
CA VAL A 154 -17.18 5.66 18.69
C VAL A 154 -16.02 5.49 19.67
N SER A 155 -14.81 5.21 19.19
CA SER A 155 -13.59 5.20 20.00
C SER A 155 -12.35 5.54 19.17
N ASN A 156 -11.33 6.08 19.85
CA ASN A 156 -10.03 6.41 19.26
C ASN A 156 -8.96 6.19 20.34
N THR A 157 -8.26 5.07 20.28
CA THR A 157 -7.33 4.61 21.32
C THR A 157 -5.94 4.35 20.74
N ALA A 158 -4.91 4.87 21.39
CA ALA A 158 -3.54 4.39 21.18
C ALA A 158 -3.39 3.03 21.87
N GLN A 159 -2.76 2.07 21.19
CA GLN A 159 -2.50 0.73 21.74
C GLN A 159 -1.06 0.66 22.21
N ASN A 160 -0.87 0.40 23.52
CA ASN A 160 0.44 0.08 24.10
C ASN A 160 0.73 -1.37 23.76
N GLY A 161 1.54 -1.64 22.73
CA GLY A 161 1.93 -2.99 22.34
C GLY A 161 1.85 -3.32 20.86
N GLY A 162 1.52 -2.40 20.00
CA GLY A 162 1.88 -2.52 18.58
C GLY A 162 3.40 -2.59 18.53
N ILE A 163 3.93 -3.75 18.11
CA ILE A 163 5.35 -4.04 18.02
C ILE A 163 6.03 -2.81 17.41
N GLY A 164 6.83 -2.13 18.27
CA GLY A 164 7.60 -0.96 17.90
C GLY A 164 8.75 -1.33 17.04
#